data_c4d6e1f86b320c593b8a4627b13cd0b6
#
_entry.id   c4d6e1f86b320c593b8a4627b13cd0b6
#
_cell.length_a   1.000
_cell.length_b   1.000
_cell.length_c   1.000
_cell.angle_alpha   90.00
_cell.angle_beta   90.00
_cell.angle_gamma   90.00
#
_symmetry.space_group_name_H-M   'P 1'
#
loop_
_entity.id
_entity.type
_entity.pdbx_description
1 polymer ?
#
loop_
_entity_poly.entity_id
_entity_poly.type
_entity_poly.pdbx_seq_one_letter_code
_entity_poly.pdbx_strand_id
1 'polypeptide(L)'
;MPTTAVLLRGCRNRLATTERFSVGLAEALEDVIGCQRLRYLVFICELGEGLDSSARSGLDRDQFDFICDHLMVHDTATGKLVGTYRMQSGYRAKGNLGYYGEGLFEFAPFEAIRGEVLELGRACVHQGYRNTAVLHLLWRGIARYASSCGAR
;
A
#
# COMPACT_ATOMS: atom_id res chain seq x y z
N MET A 1 -32.65 -5.03 -7.69
CA MET A 1 -31.82 -6.18 -7.33
C MET A 1 -30.37 -5.81 -7.61
N PRO A 2 -29.57 -5.37 -6.63
CA PRO A 2 -28.15 -5.13 -6.88
C PRO A 2 -27.39 -6.46 -6.83
N THR A 3 -26.64 -6.67 -7.83
CA THR A 3 -25.97 -7.90 -8.27
C THR A 3 -24.92 -8.37 -7.25
N THR A 4 -25.01 -9.60 -6.83
CA THR A 4 -24.10 -10.37 -5.94
C THR A 4 -22.64 -10.46 -6.43
N ALA A 5 -22.29 -9.85 -7.57
CA ALA A 5 -20.96 -9.93 -8.18
C ALA A 5 -19.88 -9.04 -7.51
N VAL A 6 -20.28 -8.05 -6.71
CA VAL A 6 -19.32 -7.12 -6.05
C VAL A 6 -18.67 -7.74 -4.82
N LEU A 7 -19.32 -8.72 -4.19
CA LEU A 7 -18.85 -9.35 -2.96
C LEU A 7 -17.75 -10.41 -3.13
N LEU A 8 -17.47 -10.87 -4.34
CA LEU A 8 -16.54 -11.99 -4.57
C LEU A 8 -15.12 -11.57 -5.00
N ARG A 9 -14.88 -10.30 -5.35
CA ARG A 9 -13.54 -9.84 -5.75
C ARG A 9 -12.54 -9.67 -4.58
N GLY A 10 -13.02 -9.49 -3.35
CA GLY A 10 -12.17 -9.25 -2.18
C GLY A 10 -11.56 -10.50 -1.50
N CYS A 11 -11.75 -11.70 -2.03
CA CYS A 11 -11.42 -12.93 -1.28
C CYS A 11 -10.07 -13.58 -1.62
N ARG A 12 -9.46 -13.32 -2.77
CA ARG A 12 -8.30 -14.11 -3.22
C ARG A 12 -6.96 -13.68 -2.60
N ASN A 13 -6.80 -12.42 -2.19
CA ASN A 13 -5.54 -11.92 -1.67
C ASN A 13 -5.65 -11.33 -0.25
N ARG A 14 -6.63 -11.83 0.52
CA ARG A 14 -6.83 -11.38 1.89
C ARG A 14 -5.74 -11.90 2.81
N LEU A 15 -4.95 -11.00 3.37
CA LEU A 15 -3.85 -11.34 4.26
C LEU A 15 -4.27 -11.50 5.73
N ALA A 16 -5.19 -10.66 6.23
CA ALA A 16 -5.75 -10.79 7.56
C ALA A 16 -7.11 -10.09 7.68
N THR A 17 -7.85 -10.41 8.74
CA THR A 17 -9.13 -9.79 9.08
C THR A 17 -9.29 -9.58 10.57
N THR A 18 -10.13 -8.63 10.92
CA THR A 18 -10.78 -8.47 12.22
C THR A 18 -12.29 -8.48 11.98
N GLU A 19 -13.09 -8.29 13.02
CA GLU A 19 -14.56 -8.19 12.87
C GLU A 19 -14.98 -7.09 11.90
N ARG A 20 -14.28 -5.94 11.92
CA ARG A 20 -14.63 -4.74 11.14
C ARG A 20 -13.73 -4.48 9.95
N PHE A 21 -12.50 -4.91 9.97
CA PHE A 21 -11.52 -4.55 8.94
C PHE A 21 -10.90 -5.78 8.27
N SER A 22 -10.55 -5.62 7.01
CA SER A 22 -9.77 -6.61 6.26
C SER A 22 -8.55 -5.96 5.63
N VAL A 23 -7.42 -6.68 5.57
CA VAL A 23 -6.22 -6.27 4.84
C VAL A 23 -5.91 -7.25 3.74
N GLY A 24 -5.54 -6.73 2.57
CA GLY A 24 -5.14 -7.49 1.39
C GLY A 24 -4.29 -6.66 0.45
N LEU A 25 -3.89 -7.26 -0.67
CA LEU A 25 -3.13 -6.58 -1.72
C LEU A 25 -4.08 -6.07 -2.82
N ALA A 26 -3.68 -4.98 -3.47
CA ALA A 26 -4.28 -4.51 -4.72
C ALA A 26 -4.11 -5.58 -5.82
N GLU A 27 -5.18 -5.88 -6.55
CA GLU A 27 -5.17 -6.86 -7.65
C GLU A 27 -5.43 -6.20 -9.01
N ALA A 28 -6.12 -5.08 -9.01
CA ALA A 28 -6.53 -4.37 -10.21
C ALA A 28 -6.00 -2.92 -10.21
N LEU A 29 -5.98 -2.31 -11.39
CA LEU A 29 -5.61 -0.90 -11.53
C LEU A 29 -6.51 0.02 -10.71
N GLU A 30 -7.79 -0.28 -10.61
CA GLU A 30 -8.76 0.45 -9.81
C GLU A 30 -8.40 0.46 -8.31
N ASP A 31 -7.83 -0.63 -7.80
CA ASP A 31 -7.35 -0.74 -6.42
C ASP A 31 -6.15 0.20 -6.19
N VAL A 32 -5.19 0.20 -7.13
CA VAL A 32 -4.03 1.11 -7.09
C VAL A 32 -4.50 2.56 -7.14
N ILE A 33 -5.43 2.90 -8.02
CA ILE A 33 -6.03 4.24 -8.09
C ILE A 33 -6.74 4.59 -6.77
N GLY A 34 -7.39 3.63 -6.13
CA GLY A 34 -7.98 3.80 -4.80
C GLY A 34 -6.93 4.19 -3.74
N CYS A 35 -5.79 3.49 -3.73
CA CYS A 35 -4.66 3.82 -2.87
C CYS A 35 -4.10 5.22 -3.15
N GLN A 36 -3.93 5.58 -4.41
CA GLN A 36 -3.46 6.90 -4.85
C GLN A 36 -4.42 8.03 -4.41
N ARG A 37 -5.73 7.80 -4.48
CA ARG A 37 -6.74 8.75 -3.99
C ARG A 37 -6.68 8.92 -2.47
N LEU A 38 -6.55 7.82 -1.73
CA LEU A 38 -6.42 7.89 -0.28
C LEU A 38 -5.17 8.67 0.14
N ARG A 39 -4.02 8.41 -0.53
CA ARG A 39 -2.78 9.16 -0.32
C ARG A 39 -2.94 10.63 -0.64
N TYR A 40 -3.60 10.97 -1.75
CA TYR A 40 -3.91 12.35 -2.11
C TYR A 40 -4.70 13.07 -1.01
N LEU A 41 -5.76 12.44 -0.50
CA LEU A 41 -6.56 13.00 0.59
C LEU A 41 -5.73 13.26 1.84
N VAL A 42 -4.86 12.32 2.20
CA VAL A 42 -4.05 12.44 3.43
C VAL A 42 -2.86 13.37 3.23
N PHE A 43 -2.03 13.16 2.20
CA PHE A 43 -0.78 13.90 2.06
C PHE A 43 -1.00 15.33 1.54
N ILE A 44 -1.89 15.52 0.57
CA ILE A 44 -2.10 16.83 -0.05
C ILE A 44 -3.20 17.62 0.66
N CYS A 45 -4.39 17.04 0.79
CA CYS A 45 -5.54 17.80 1.30
C CYS A 45 -5.47 18.01 2.82
N GLU A 46 -4.94 17.05 3.58
CA GLU A 46 -4.88 17.14 5.05
C GLU A 46 -3.54 17.71 5.54
N LEU A 47 -2.41 17.19 5.03
CA LEU A 47 -1.08 17.57 5.53
C LEU A 47 -0.42 18.71 4.76
N GLY A 48 -0.91 19.05 3.57
CA GLY A 48 -0.29 20.04 2.69
C GLY A 48 1.05 19.59 2.12
N GLU A 49 1.35 18.29 2.20
CA GLU A 49 2.56 17.65 1.70
C GLU A 49 2.21 16.77 0.49
N GLY A 50 3.16 16.55 -0.41
CA GLY A 50 2.93 15.64 -1.52
C GLY A 50 3.61 16.09 -2.81
N LEU A 51 3.33 15.37 -3.89
CA LEU A 51 3.91 15.65 -5.20
C LEU A 51 3.18 16.81 -5.89
N ASP A 52 3.89 17.74 -6.48
CA ASP A 52 3.32 18.89 -7.22
C ASP A 52 2.34 18.47 -8.32
N SER A 53 2.58 17.32 -8.96
CA SER A 53 1.72 16.75 -9.98
C SER A 53 0.36 16.27 -9.45
N SER A 54 0.26 16.00 -8.15
CA SER A 54 -0.93 15.44 -7.50
C SER A 54 -2.09 16.44 -7.45
N ALA A 55 -1.79 17.72 -7.30
CA ALA A 55 -2.81 18.78 -7.18
C ALA A 55 -3.76 18.84 -8.40
N ARG A 56 -3.27 18.52 -9.60
CA ARG A 56 -4.08 18.55 -10.83
C ARG A 56 -4.87 17.26 -11.06
N SER A 57 -4.34 16.12 -10.63
CA SER A 57 -4.93 14.81 -10.93
C SER A 57 -5.86 14.29 -9.84
N GLY A 58 -5.78 14.82 -8.61
CA GLY A 58 -6.45 14.27 -7.43
C GLY A 58 -5.88 12.89 -7.03
N LEU A 59 -4.67 12.57 -7.49
CA LEU A 59 -3.99 11.30 -7.24
C LEU A 59 -2.56 11.57 -6.78
N ASP A 60 -2.14 11.02 -5.65
CA ASP A 60 -0.74 10.93 -5.30
C ASP A 60 -0.14 9.71 -6.02
N ARG A 61 0.62 9.96 -7.09
CA ARG A 61 1.19 8.90 -7.93
C ARG A 61 2.58 9.24 -8.42
N ASP A 62 3.41 8.20 -8.53
CA ASP A 62 4.71 8.23 -9.18
C ASP A 62 4.96 6.95 -10.00
N GLN A 63 6.12 6.87 -10.66
CA GLN A 63 6.51 5.73 -11.49
C GLN A 63 6.61 4.40 -10.70
N PHE A 64 6.86 4.44 -9.40
CA PHE A 64 6.97 3.25 -8.55
C PHE A 64 5.61 2.58 -8.28
N ASP A 65 4.49 3.28 -8.45
CA ASP A 65 3.16 2.70 -8.23
C ASP A 65 2.85 1.52 -9.15
N PHE A 66 3.48 1.46 -10.33
CA PHE A 66 3.26 0.38 -11.30
C PHE A 66 4.12 -0.86 -11.05
N ILE A 67 5.16 -0.73 -10.22
CA ILE A 67 6.13 -1.81 -9.94
C ILE A 67 6.11 -2.29 -8.50
N CYS A 68 5.43 -1.57 -7.63
CA CYS A 68 5.24 -1.92 -6.22
C CYS A 68 3.93 -2.66 -6.00
N ASP A 69 3.84 -3.41 -4.90
CA ASP A 69 2.58 -3.92 -4.39
C ASP A 69 1.96 -2.91 -3.43
N HIS A 70 0.63 -2.85 -3.43
CA HIS A 70 -0.11 -1.94 -2.57
C HIS A 70 -0.93 -2.73 -1.56
N LEU A 71 -0.65 -2.52 -0.28
CA LEU A 71 -1.44 -3.05 0.81
C LEU A 71 -2.65 -2.16 1.06
N MET A 72 -3.81 -2.77 1.24
CA MET A 72 -5.07 -2.06 1.42
C MET A 72 -5.79 -2.57 2.67
N VAL A 73 -6.25 -1.64 3.51
CA VAL A 73 -7.19 -1.96 4.60
C VAL A 73 -8.56 -1.40 4.26
N HIS A 74 -9.57 -2.26 4.29
CA HIS A 74 -10.96 -1.90 4.07
C HIS A 74 -11.78 -2.02 5.36
N ASP A 75 -12.66 -1.07 5.58
CA ASP A 75 -13.79 -1.21 6.52
C ASP A 75 -14.82 -2.13 5.87
N THR A 76 -15.03 -3.32 6.42
CA THR A 76 -15.91 -4.34 5.84
C THR A 76 -17.38 -3.96 5.88
N ALA A 77 -17.77 -3.09 6.81
CA ALA A 77 -19.14 -2.62 6.92
C ALA A 77 -19.52 -1.62 5.83
N THR A 78 -18.57 -0.79 5.39
CA THR A 78 -18.81 0.28 4.41
C THR A 78 -18.18 0.01 3.06
N GLY A 79 -17.25 -0.94 2.96
CA GLY A 79 -16.42 -1.20 1.78
C GLY A 79 -15.35 -0.13 1.53
N LYS A 80 -15.21 0.86 2.44
CA LYS A 80 -14.29 1.98 2.25
C LYS A 80 -12.84 1.55 2.45
N LEU A 81 -11.96 1.95 1.52
CA LEU A 81 -10.52 1.89 1.70
C LEU A 81 -10.09 2.93 2.72
N VAL A 82 -9.48 2.48 3.83
CA VAL A 82 -9.18 3.33 4.99
C VAL A 82 -7.70 3.40 5.35
N GLY A 83 -6.89 2.50 4.82
CA GLY A 83 -5.44 2.51 5.02
C GLY A 83 -4.70 1.86 3.86
N THR A 84 -3.49 2.32 3.57
CA THR A 84 -2.62 1.76 2.54
C THR A 84 -1.15 1.86 2.91
N TYR A 85 -0.37 0.94 2.35
CA TYR A 85 1.09 0.95 2.33
C TYR A 85 1.57 0.52 0.95
N ARG A 86 2.60 1.18 0.41
CA ARG A 86 3.31 0.74 -0.79
C ARG A 86 4.50 -0.12 -0.37
N MET A 87 4.68 -1.26 -1.01
CA MET A 87 5.69 -2.25 -0.66
C MET A 87 6.47 -2.67 -1.90
N GLN A 88 7.78 -2.79 -1.77
CA GLN A 88 8.65 -3.25 -2.86
C GLN A 88 9.66 -4.26 -2.34
N SER A 89 9.56 -5.51 -2.81
CA SER A 89 10.53 -6.55 -2.50
C SER A 89 11.79 -6.42 -3.33
N GLY A 90 12.91 -7.01 -2.85
CA GLY A 90 14.17 -7.03 -3.57
C GLY A 90 14.08 -7.63 -4.98
N TYR A 91 13.22 -8.64 -5.16
CA TYR A 91 12.96 -9.21 -6.48
C TYR A 91 12.36 -8.18 -7.44
N ARG A 92 11.36 -7.41 -7.00
CA ARG A 92 10.73 -6.36 -7.82
C ARG A 92 11.69 -5.21 -8.09
N ALA A 93 12.44 -4.75 -7.07
CA ALA A 93 13.41 -3.69 -7.22
C ALA A 93 14.49 -4.05 -8.28
N LYS A 94 15.03 -5.28 -8.20
CA LYS A 94 16.06 -5.76 -9.15
C LYS A 94 15.56 -5.80 -10.59
N GLY A 95 14.29 -6.17 -10.79
CA GLY A 95 13.72 -6.31 -12.14
C GLY A 95 13.19 -5.01 -12.75
N ASN A 96 13.24 -3.88 -12.03
CA ASN A 96 12.62 -2.62 -12.44
C ASN A 96 13.55 -1.42 -12.17
N LEU A 97 13.05 -0.42 -11.44
CA LEU A 97 13.72 0.88 -11.22
C LEU A 97 14.68 0.90 -10.02
N GLY A 98 14.92 -0.22 -9.34
CA GLY A 98 15.57 -0.23 -8.04
C GLY A 98 14.60 0.16 -6.92
N TYR A 99 15.13 0.41 -5.73
CA TYR A 99 14.35 0.91 -4.61
C TYR A 99 14.14 2.42 -4.71
N TYR A 100 13.01 2.92 -4.24
CA TYR A 100 12.76 4.37 -4.15
C TYR A 100 13.81 5.07 -3.27
N GLY A 101 14.20 4.41 -2.18
CA GLY A 101 15.18 4.91 -1.22
C GLY A 101 16.59 5.10 -1.78
N GLU A 102 16.94 4.42 -2.88
CA GLU A 102 18.26 4.59 -3.54
C GLU A 102 18.47 6.01 -4.08
N GLY A 103 17.38 6.72 -4.41
CA GLY A 103 17.44 8.11 -4.81
C GLY A 103 17.59 9.10 -3.65
N LEU A 104 17.47 8.65 -2.41
CA LEU A 104 17.44 9.49 -1.21
C LEU A 104 18.56 9.18 -0.21
N PHE A 105 19.04 7.93 -0.18
CA PHE A 105 19.97 7.42 0.81
C PHE A 105 21.14 6.66 0.19
N GLU A 106 22.27 6.61 0.88
CA GLU A 106 23.38 5.72 0.57
C GLU A 106 22.96 4.26 0.75
N PHE A 107 22.94 3.51 -0.34
CA PHE A 107 22.45 2.12 -0.33
C PHE A 107 23.56 1.06 -0.23
N ALA A 108 24.82 1.46 -0.37
CA ALA A 108 25.98 0.55 -0.30
C ALA A 108 26.00 -0.36 0.94
N PRO A 109 25.61 0.09 2.15
CA PRO A 109 25.56 -0.78 3.32
C PRO A 109 24.57 -1.95 3.20
N PHE A 110 23.58 -1.84 2.32
CA PHE A 110 22.52 -2.86 2.12
C PHE A 110 22.78 -3.78 0.94
N GLU A 111 23.83 -3.56 0.14
CA GLU A 111 24.09 -4.35 -1.08
C GLU A 111 24.19 -5.86 -0.80
N ALA A 112 24.81 -6.27 0.30
CA ALA A 112 24.94 -7.69 0.66
C ALA A 112 23.61 -8.41 0.94
N ILE A 113 22.59 -7.66 1.35
CA ILE A 113 21.26 -8.17 1.68
C ILE A 113 20.15 -7.62 0.77
N ARG A 114 20.53 -6.95 -0.32
CA ARG A 114 19.63 -6.23 -1.22
C ARG A 114 18.40 -7.05 -1.64
N GLY A 115 18.59 -8.34 -1.91
CA GLY A 115 17.51 -9.24 -2.30
C GLY A 115 16.53 -9.58 -1.17
N GLU A 116 16.92 -9.37 0.08
CA GLU A 116 16.13 -9.68 1.27
C GLU A 116 15.44 -8.43 1.88
N VAL A 117 15.73 -7.24 1.33
CA VAL A 117 15.13 -5.98 1.80
C VAL A 117 13.71 -5.86 1.29
N LEU A 118 12.81 -5.45 2.18
CA LEU A 118 11.48 -4.98 1.84
C LEU A 118 11.37 -3.48 2.10
N GLU A 119 11.23 -2.71 1.05
CA GLU A 119 10.98 -1.28 1.16
C GLU A 119 9.52 -1.00 1.45
N LEU A 120 9.27 -0.17 2.44
CA LEU A 120 7.94 0.30 2.85
C LEU A 120 7.84 1.80 2.64
N GLY A 121 6.81 2.24 1.94
CA GLY A 121 6.62 3.65 1.67
C GLY A 121 5.16 4.04 1.50
N ARG A 122 4.93 5.34 1.35
CA ARG A 122 3.59 5.91 1.08
C ARG A 122 2.51 5.40 2.03
N ALA A 123 2.85 5.27 3.33
CA ALA A 123 1.94 4.84 4.37
C ALA A 123 0.93 5.92 4.72
N CYS A 124 -0.34 5.61 4.68
CA CYS A 124 -1.34 6.51 5.22
C CYS A 124 -2.60 5.80 5.71
N VAL A 125 -3.30 6.44 6.65
CA VAL A 125 -4.59 6.03 7.17
C VAL A 125 -5.51 7.25 7.13
N HIS A 126 -6.72 7.05 6.62
CA HIS A 126 -7.77 8.07 6.60
C HIS A 126 -8.02 8.62 8.00
N GLN A 127 -8.13 9.94 8.16
CA GLN A 127 -8.24 10.62 9.47
C GLN A 127 -9.29 10.02 10.41
N GLY A 128 -10.45 9.65 9.89
CA GLY A 128 -11.54 9.06 10.69
C GLY A 128 -11.30 7.60 11.12
N TYR A 129 -10.17 7.00 10.74
CA TYR A 129 -9.85 5.58 10.98
C TYR A 129 -8.47 5.38 11.62
N ARG A 130 -7.85 6.43 12.15
CA ARG A 130 -6.56 6.36 12.85
C ARG A 130 -6.74 5.76 14.24
N ASN A 131 -6.78 4.43 14.28
CA ASN A 131 -6.89 3.64 15.50
C ASN A 131 -5.92 2.45 15.45
N THR A 132 -5.72 1.82 16.63
CA THR A 132 -4.83 0.68 16.78
C THR A 132 -5.22 -0.53 15.94
N ALA A 133 -6.51 -0.75 15.69
CA ALA A 133 -6.97 -1.91 14.91
C ALA A 133 -6.52 -1.82 13.46
N VAL A 134 -6.64 -0.65 12.80
CA VAL A 134 -6.18 -0.44 11.42
C VAL A 134 -4.66 -0.51 11.36
N LEU A 135 -3.95 0.11 12.31
CA LEU A 135 -2.48 0.08 12.38
C LEU A 135 -1.95 -1.35 12.56
N HIS A 136 -2.49 -2.11 13.50
CA HIS A 136 -2.12 -3.51 13.71
C HIS A 136 -2.37 -4.36 12.48
N LEU A 137 -3.47 -4.10 11.76
CA LEU A 137 -3.82 -4.85 10.57
C LEU A 137 -2.85 -4.56 9.42
N LEU A 138 -2.42 -3.31 9.24
CA LEU A 138 -1.36 -2.94 8.30
C LEU A 138 -0.07 -3.70 8.62
N TRP A 139 0.41 -3.69 9.86
CA TRP A 139 1.61 -4.41 10.26
C TRP A 139 1.49 -5.94 10.09
N ARG A 140 0.33 -6.52 10.38
CA ARG A 140 0.08 -7.94 10.10
C ARG A 140 0.13 -8.26 8.61
N GLY A 141 -0.40 -7.38 7.77
CA GLY A 141 -0.32 -7.50 6.32
C GLY A 141 1.11 -7.43 5.82
N ILE A 142 1.89 -6.45 6.29
CA ILE A 142 3.32 -6.29 5.97
C ILE A 142 4.10 -7.55 6.38
N ALA A 143 3.92 -8.03 7.61
CA ALA A 143 4.65 -9.22 8.10
C ALA A 143 4.36 -10.47 7.25
N ARG A 144 3.11 -10.69 6.86
CA ARG A 144 2.74 -11.80 5.97
C ARG A 144 3.30 -11.65 4.57
N TYR A 145 3.27 -10.44 4.04
CA TYR A 145 3.86 -10.14 2.74
C TYR A 145 5.38 -10.37 2.78
N ALA A 146 6.10 -9.82 3.77
CA ALA A 146 7.54 -10.00 3.96
C ALA A 146 7.91 -11.48 4.02
N SER A 147 7.19 -12.26 4.82
CA SER A 147 7.38 -13.71 4.91
C SER A 147 7.18 -14.43 3.59
N SER A 148 6.20 -13.99 2.78
CA SER A 148 5.88 -14.63 1.49
C SER A 148 6.91 -14.32 0.40
N CYS A 149 7.61 -13.19 0.47
CA CYS A 149 8.65 -12.80 -0.51
C CYS A 149 10.09 -13.03 0.00
N GLY A 150 10.25 -13.67 1.17
CA GLY A 150 11.56 -14.01 1.74
C GLY A 150 12.34 -12.80 2.26
N ALA A 151 11.67 -11.68 2.53
CA ALA A 151 12.28 -10.51 3.17
C ALA A 151 12.59 -10.78 4.65
N ARG A 152 13.66 -10.17 5.14
CA ARG A 152 14.15 -10.29 6.52
C ARG A 152 14.31 -8.95 7.18
#